data_63b47c60343a390b9d73ce946a876983
#
_entry.id   63b47c60343a390b9d73ce946a876983
#
_cell.length_a   1.000
_cell.length_b   1.000
_cell.length_c   1.000
_cell.angle_alpha   90.00
_cell.angle_beta   90.00
_cell.angle_gamma   90.00
#
_symmetry.space_group_name_H-M   'P 1'
#
loop_
_entity.id
_entity.type
_entity.pdbx_description
1 polymer ?
#
loop_
_entity_poly.entity_id
_entity_poly.type
_entity_poly.pdbx_seq_one_letter_code
_entity_poly.pdbx_strand_id
1 'polypeptide(L)'
;EYWSLEQAKIKKAKKELQGNVVVITGSTGAIGTETYKLFKKYGAEVVLLDINKRKILEMKKKVNDLCIYCDVTNKKSVRDAFKKISRIYGGVDILISNAGTAIGGSIAEVDENILRKSFEENFFSHQNCASEAVKIMKKQNINGCLLFNISKQSVNPGKNFGPYGLPKSALLGLCKQYALD
;
A
#
# COMPACT_ATOMS: atom_id res chain seq x y z
N GLU A 1 2.84 35.35 -32.74
CA GLU A 1 2.11 35.65 -31.48
C GLU A 1 1.08 34.56 -31.12
N TYR A 2 0.26 34.06 -32.06
CA TYR A 2 -0.72 33.00 -31.78
C TYR A 2 -0.09 31.68 -31.30
N TRP A 3 1.02 31.26 -31.89
CA TRP A 3 1.76 30.05 -31.50
C TRP A 3 2.41 30.12 -30.12
N SER A 4 2.88 31.29 -29.71
CA SER A 4 3.46 31.49 -28.37
C SER A 4 2.42 31.44 -27.25
N LEU A 5 1.20 31.91 -27.56
CA LEU A 5 0.06 31.85 -26.64
C LEU A 5 -0.51 30.44 -26.49
N GLU A 6 -0.51 29.61 -27.54
CA GLU A 6 -0.89 28.21 -27.46
C GLU A 6 0.17 27.37 -26.70
N GLN A 7 1.45 27.61 -26.96
CA GLN A 7 2.52 26.92 -26.21
C GLN A 7 2.53 27.32 -24.72
N ALA A 8 2.18 28.53 -24.36
CA ALA A 8 2.02 28.96 -22.98
C ALA A 8 0.82 28.29 -22.30
N LYS A 9 -0.26 27.98 -23.02
CA LYS A 9 -1.39 27.19 -22.51
C LYS A 9 -1.07 25.70 -22.33
N ILE A 10 -0.10 25.15 -23.04
CA ILE A 10 0.26 23.71 -23.04
C ILE A 10 1.26 23.36 -21.92
N LYS A 11 2.01 24.30 -21.39
CA LYS A 11 2.87 24.08 -20.21
C LYS A 11 2.05 24.08 -18.91
N LYS A 12 1.14 23.11 -18.74
CA LYS A 12 0.72 22.74 -17.37
C LYS A 12 1.98 22.31 -16.62
N ALA A 13 2.28 23.01 -15.53
CA ALA A 13 3.40 22.63 -14.67
C ALA A 13 3.31 21.13 -14.37
N LYS A 14 4.40 20.39 -14.62
CA LYS A 14 4.47 18.96 -14.35
C LYS A 14 4.20 18.76 -12.87
N LYS A 15 3.22 17.91 -12.52
CA LYS A 15 2.95 17.58 -11.12
C LYS A 15 4.09 16.74 -10.56
N GLU A 16 4.35 16.87 -9.25
CA GLU A 16 5.50 16.26 -8.57
C GLU A 16 5.62 14.74 -8.77
N LEU A 17 4.48 14.03 -8.78
CA LEU A 17 4.42 12.58 -8.93
C LEU A 17 3.89 12.13 -10.30
N GLN A 18 3.89 13.02 -11.29
CA GLN A 18 3.43 12.68 -12.63
C GLN A 18 4.32 11.60 -13.26
N GLY A 19 3.70 10.48 -13.62
CA GLY A 19 4.37 9.31 -14.18
C GLY A 19 4.80 8.27 -13.13
N ASN A 20 4.70 8.56 -11.84
CA ASN A 20 4.94 7.55 -10.79
C ASN A 20 3.75 6.63 -10.61
N VAL A 21 4.01 5.34 -10.53
CA VAL A 21 3.03 4.29 -10.24
C VAL A 21 3.01 4.00 -8.74
N VAL A 22 1.88 4.30 -8.09
CA VAL A 22 1.69 4.18 -6.64
C VAL A 22 0.69 3.08 -6.35
N VAL A 23 1.09 2.06 -5.60
CA VAL A 23 0.22 0.96 -5.17
C VAL A 23 -0.20 1.17 -3.73
N ILE A 24 -1.52 1.18 -3.44
CA ILE A 24 -2.07 1.36 -2.10
C ILE A 24 -2.83 0.11 -1.69
N THR A 25 -2.45 -0.53 -0.57
CA THR A 25 -3.18 -1.65 0.03
C THR A 25 -4.16 -1.16 1.09
N GLY A 26 -5.31 -1.86 1.27
CA GLY A 26 -6.38 -1.38 2.15
C GLY A 26 -6.97 -0.05 1.66
N SER A 27 -7.03 0.12 0.36
CA SER A 27 -7.34 1.38 -0.33
C SER A 27 -8.78 1.87 -0.13
N THR A 28 -9.70 0.99 0.25
CA THR A 28 -11.10 1.35 0.50
C THR A 28 -11.39 1.69 1.97
N GLY A 29 -10.40 1.60 2.85
CA GLY A 29 -10.44 2.09 4.22
C GLY A 29 -10.29 3.62 4.28
N ALA A 30 -10.52 4.21 5.47
CA ALA A 30 -10.45 5.66 5.66
C ALA A 30 -9.08 6.23 5.26
N ILE A 31 -7.99 5.70 5.82
CA ILE A 31 -6.62 6.14 5.51
C ILE A 31 -6.31 5.92 4.02
N GLY A 32 -6.59 4.71 3.49
CA GLY A 32 -6.31 4.37 2.09
C GLY A 32 -7.03 5.30 1.10
N THR A 33 -8.29 5.67 1.38
CA THR A 33 -9.07 6.57 0.53
C THR A 33 -8.49 7.99 0.52
N GLU A 34 -8.10 8.53 1.68
CA GLU A 34 -7.50 9.87 1.73
C GLU A 34 -6.09 9.88 1.11
N THR A 35 -5.31 8.82 1.33
CA THR A 35 -4.02 8.62 0.66
C THR A 35 -4.18 8.61 -0.86
N TYR A 36 -5.15 7.87 -1.38
CA TYR A 36 -5.49 7.88 -2.81
C TYR A 36 -5.73 9.28 -3.35
N LYS A 37 -6.62 10.05 -2.71
CA LYS A 37 -6.95 11.42 -3.13
C LYS A 37 -5.70 12.30 -3.19
N LEU A 38 -4.83 12.17 -2.19
CA LEU A 38 -3.61 12.97 -2.10
C LEU A 38 -2.65 12.64 -3.24
N PHE A 39 -2.37 11.37 -3.50
CA PHE A 39 -1.48 10.96 -4.59
C PHE A 39 -2.03 11.35 -5.96
N LYS A 40 -3.34 11.27 -6.18
CA LYS A 40 -3.99 11.77 -7.41
C LYS A 40 -3.84 13.28 -7.57
N LYS A 41 -3.96 14.05 -6.50
CA LYS A 41 -3.73 15.50 -6.52
C LYS A 41 -2.33 15.82 -7.03
N TYR A 42 -1.32 15.05 -6.62
CA TYR A 42 0.08 15.21 -7.06
C TYR A 42 0.39 14.55 -8.42
N GLY A 43 -0.60 13.95 -9.06
CA GLY A 43 -0.51 13.48 -10.45
C GLY A 43 -0.02 12.06 -10.64
N ALA A 44 0.04 11.26 -9.58
CA ALA A 44 0.42 9.86 -9.66
C ALA A 44 -0.61 9.00 -10.42
N GLU A 45 -0.14 7.93 -11.03
CA GLU A 45 -0.94 6.78 -11.45
C GLU A 45 -1.14 5.87 -10.25
N VAL A 46 -2.39 5.73 -9.78
CA VAL A 46 -2.66 5.03 -8.51
C VAL A 46 -3.34 3.69 -8.76
N VAL A 47 -2.82 2.66 -8.12
CA VAL A 47 -3.43 1.32 -8.10
C VAL A 47 -4.02 1.04 -6.72
N LEU A 48 -5.28 0.67 -6.68
CA LEU A 48 -6.06 0.43 -5.48
C LEU A 48 -6.23 -1.07 -5.24
N LEU A 49 -5.63 -1.57 -4.15
CA LEU A 49 -5.75 -2.97 -3.72
C LEU A 49 -6.59 -3.06 -2.44
N ASP A 50 -7.59 -3.93 -2.42
CA ASP A 50 -8.38 -4.19 -1.22
C ASP A 50 -9.02 -5.58 -1.25
N ILE A 51 -9.24 -6.15 -0.07
CA ILE A 51 -9.97 -7.42 0.11
C ILE A 51 -11.50 -7.25 0.04
N ASN A 52 -12.01 -6.03 0.22
CA ASN A 52 -13.43 -5.76 0.14
C ASN A 52 -13.89 -5.67 -1.32
N LYS A 53 -14.30 -6.80 -1.86
CA LYS A 53 -14.72 -6.94 -3.25
C LYS A 53 -15.82 -5.95 -3.65
N ARG A 54 -16.81 -5.71 -2.77
CA ARG A 54 -17.91 -4.77 -3.04
C ARG A 54 -17.38 -3.34 -3.18
N LYS A 55 -16.59 -2.87 -2.19
CA LYS A 55 -16.03 -1.52 -2.21
C LYS A 55 -15.07 -1.30 -3.40
N ILE A 56 -14.26 -2.29 -3.75
CA ILE A 56 -13.39 -2.23 -4.95
C ILE A 56 -14.23 -2.08 -6.23
N LEU A 57 -15.33 -2.80 -6.37
CA LEU A 57 -16.22 -2.65 -7.51
C LEU A 57 -16.92 -1.28 -7.56
N GLU A 58 -17.29 -0.73 -6.39
CA GLU A 58 -17.85 0.61 -6.29
C GLU A 58 -16.80 1.68 -6.65
N MET A 59 -15.56 1.54 -6.18
CA MET A 59 -14.44 2.42 -6.55
C MET A 59 -14.17 2.38 -8.05
N LYS A 60 -14.12 1.20 -8.65
CA LYS A 60 -13.91 1.05 -10.11
C LYS A 60 -14.93 1.78 -10.98
N LYS A 61 -16.15 2.02 -10.46
CA LYS A 61 -17.18 2.81 -11.15
C LYS A 61 -16.98 4.31 -11.02
N LYS A 62 -16.22 4.75 -10.00
CA LYS A 62 -16.06 6.17 -9.64
C LYS A 62 -14.75 6.76 -10.11
N VAL A 63 -13.74 5.93 -10.37
CA VAL A 63 -12.39 6.36 -10.72
C VAL A 63 -11.90 5.63 -11.97
N ASN A 64 -11.03 6.29 -12.73
CA ASN A 64 -10.39 5.70 -13.91
C ASN A 64 -9.13 4.89 -13.56
N ASP A 65 -8.76 4.85 -12.29
CA ASP A 65 -7.58 4.17 -11.81
C ASP A 65 -7.80 2.66 -11.68
N LEU A 66 -6.72 1.88 -11.71
CA LEU A 66 -6.77 0.43 -11.62
C LEU A 66 -7.18 -0.02 -10.21
N CYS A 67 -8.34 -0.64 -10.10
CA CYS A 67 -8.85 -1.23 -8.87
C CYS A 67 -8.77 -2.76 -8.97
N ILE A 68 -8.10 -3.42 -8.02
CA ILE A 68 -7.91 -4.87 -7.99
C ILE A 68 -8.37 -5.42 -6.64
N TYR A 69 -9.23 -6.44 -6.67
CA TYR A 69 -9.45 -7.27 -5.50
C TYR A 69 -8.14 -8.00 -5.17
N CYS A 70 -7.66 -7.85 -3.94
CA CYS A 70 -6.44 -8.47 -3.49
C CYS A 70 -6.51 -8.79 -1.99
N ASP A 71 -6.37 -10.06 -1.66
CA ASP A 71 -6.12 -10.51 -0.30
C ASP A 71 -4.61 -10.47 -0.06
N VAL A 72 -4.15 -9.52 0.71
CA VAL A 72 -2.72 -9.29 0.99
C VAL A 72 -2.10 -10.35 1.90
N THR A 73 -2.92 -11.15 2.60
CA THR A 73 -2.45 -12.30 3.38
C THR A 73 -2.13 -13.50 2.47
N ASN A 74 -2.70 -13.53 1.28
CA ASN A 74 -2.51 -14.60 0.30
C ASN A 74 -1.41 -14.26 -0.71
N LYS A 75 -0.26 -14.92 -0.61
CA LYS A 75 0.90 -14.70 -1.50
C LYS A 75 0.58 -14.81 -2.99
N LYS A 76 -0.33 -15.73 -3.38
CA LYS A 76 -0.73 -15.89 -4.79
C LYS A 76 -1.55 -14.70 -5.25
N SER A 77 -2.52 -14.25 -4.43
CA SER A 77 -3.33 -13.06 -4.72
C SER A 77 -2.45 -11.82 -4.93
N VAL A 78 -1.47 -11.61 -4.03
CA VAL A 78 -0.52 -10.50 -4.15
C VAL A 78 0.31 -10.62 -5.43
N ARG A 79 0.90 -11.76 -5.70
CA ARG A 79 1.71 -11.99 -6.91
C ARG A 79 0.92 -11.72 -8.19
N ASP A 80 -0.33 -12.21 -8.27
CA ASP A 80 -1.19 -12.02 -9.43
C ASP A 80 -1.57 -10.54 -9.61
N ALA A 81 -1.84 -9.82 -8.51
CA ALA A 81 -2.08 -8.38 -8.53
C ALA A 81 -0.86 -7.60 -9.05
N PHE A 82 0.34 -7.85 -8.52
CA PHE A 82 1.57 -7.18 -8.94
C PHE A 82 1.99 -7.50 -10.38
N LYS A 83 1.77 -8.74 -10.84
CA LYS A 83 1.93 -9.09 -12.28
C LYS A 83 1.00 -8.28 -13.17
N LYS A 84 -0.26 -8.10 -12.77
CA LYS A 84 -1.22 -7.28 -13.52
C LYS A 84 -0.80 -5.81 -13.55
N ILE A 85 -0.33 -5.26 -12.44
CA ILE A 85 0.19 -3.89 -12.35
C ILE A 85 1.35 -3.69 -13.33
N SER A 86 2.35 -4.58 -13.30
CA SER A 86 3.50 -4.52 -14.20
C SER A 86 3.11 -4.61 -15.68
N ARG A 87 2.08 -5.39 -16.03
CA ARG A 87 1.59 -5.44 -17.42
C ARG A 87 0.96 -4.14 -17.89
N ILE A 88 0.26 -3.43 -17.01
CA ILE A 88 -0.53 -2.24 -17.36
C ILE A 88 0.35 -0.98 -17.31
N TYR A 89 1.18 -0.86 -16.29
CA TYR A 89 1.96 0.37 -16.03
C TYR A 89 3.45 0.21 -16.28
N GLY A 90 3.93 -0.99 -16.55
CA GLY A 90 5.35 -1.26 -16.74
C GLY A 90 6.14 -1.46 -15.46
N GLY A 91 5.64 -1.00 -14.31
CA GLY A 91 6.36 -1.11 -13.04
C GLY A 91 5.60 -0.62 -11.82
N VAL A 92 6.36 -0.40 -10.74
CA VAL A 92 5.90 0.16 -9.46
C VAL A 92 7.00 1.06 -8.91
N ASP A 93 6.66 2.31 -8.58
CA ASP A 93 7.61 3.28 -8.01
C ASP A 93 7.42 3.43 -6.51
N ILE A 94 6.17 3.39 -6.03
CA ILE A 94 5.83 3.60 -4.62
C ILE A 94 4.84 2.52 -4.17
N LEU A 95 5.14 1.86 -3.06
CA LEU A 95 4.20 1.00 -2.34
C LEU A 95 3.77 1.67 -1.04
N ILE A 96 2.47 1.90 -0.88
CA ILE A 96 1.84 2.29 0.38
C ILE A 96 1.20 1.04 0.99
N SER A 97 1.94 0.38 1.88
CA SER A 97 1.51 -0.82 2.58
C SER A 97 0.71 -0.43 3.82
N ASN A 98 -0.62 -0.33 3.64
CA ASN A 98 -1.54 0.23 4.63
C ASN A 98 -2.58 -0.76 5.15
N ALA A 99 -2.85 -1.86 4.44
CA ALA A 99 -3.82 -2.87 4.89
C ALA A 99 -3.46 -3.43 6.28
N GLY A 100 -4.46 -3.61 7.12
CA GLY A 100 -4.29 -4.17 8.46
C GLY A 100 -5.56 -4.01 9.30
N THR A 101 -5.65 -4.77 10.39
CA THR A 101 -6.81 -4.79 11.28
C THR A 101 -6.37 -4.67 12.73
N ALA A 102 -6.96 -3.73 13.47
CA ALA A 102 -6.70 -3.60 14.90
C ALA A 102 -7.45 -4.69 15.68
N ILE A 103 -6.73 -5.50 16.43
CA ILE A 103 -7.28 -6.54 17.30
C ILE A 103 -6.82 -6.25 18.73
N GLY A 104 -7.77 -5.93 19.61
CA GLY A 104 -7.53 -5.72 21.04
C GLY A 104 -7.49 -7.03 21.80
N GLY A 105 -6.90 -7.02 22.99
CA GLY A 105 -6.86 -8.13 23.93
C GLY A 105 -5.64 -8.14 24.83
N SER A 106 -5.75 -8.78 25.99
CA SER A 106 -4.64 -9.10 26.87
C SER A 106 -3.77 -10.16 26.19
N ILE A 107 -2.45 -9.97 26.19
CA ILE A 107 -1.54 -10.96 25.57
C ILE A 107 -1.48 -12.30 26.31
N ALA A 108 -1.76 -12.28 27.61
CA ALA A 108 -1.79 -13.49 28.42
C ALA A 108 -3.04 -14.35 28.21
N GLU A 109 -4.11 -13.76 27.67
CA GLU A 109 -5.44 -14.39 27.56
C GLU A 109 -5.89 -14.55 26.11
N VAL A 110 -5.17 -13.96 25.14
CA VAL A 110 -5.55 -14.03 23.74
C VAL A 110 -5.45 -15.45 23.22
N ASP A 111 -6.47 -15.88 22.49
CA ASP A 111 -6.44 -17.14 21.74
C ASP A 111 -5.31 -17.14 20.70
N GLU A 112 -4.60 -18.28 20.60
CA GLU A 112 -3.47 -18.43 19.69
C GLU A 112 -3.84 -18.17 18.23
N ASN A 113 -5.02 -18.58 17.78
CA ASN A 113 -5.47 -18.37 16.41
C ASN A 113 -5.72 -16.88 16.13
N ILE A 114 -6.23 -16.14 17.11
CA ILE A 114 -6.42 -14.67 17.01
C ILE A 114 -5.05 -13.99 16.91
N LEU A 115 -4.08 -14.40 17.72
CA LEU A 115 -2.73 -13.84 17.65
C LEU A 115 -2.05 -14.16 16.31
N ARG A 116 -2.11 -15.41 15.84
CA ARG A 116 -1.60 -15.81 14.53
C ARG A 116 -2.25 -15.02 13.39
N LYS A 117 -3.57 -14.93 13.40
CA LYS A 117 -4.32 -14.13 12.43
C LYS A 117 -3.87 -12.66 12.43
N SER A 118 -3.64 -12.08 13.60
CA SER A 118 -3.13 -10.71 13.68
C SER A 118 -1.75 -10.55 13.06
N PHE A 119 -0.85 -11.53 13.21
CA PHE A 119 0.43 -11.53 12.51
C PHE A 119 0.27 -11.65 10.99
N GLU A 120 -0.64 -12.50 10.51
CA GLU A 120 -0.93 -12.60 9.08
C GLU A 120 -1.42 -11.27 8.50
N GLU A 121 -2.35 -10.60 9.21
CA GLU A 121 -2.98 -9.36 8.74
C GLU A 121 -2.12 -8.11 8.92
N ASN A 122 -1.22 -8.07 9.92
CA ASN A 122 -0.49 -6.85 10.31
C ASN A 122 1.04 -6.95 10.15
N PHE A 123 1.57 -8.10 9.74
CA PHE A 123 2.99 -8.30 9.46
C PHE A 123 3.22 -9.02 8.12
N PHE A 124 2.77 -10.28 7.97
CA PHE A 124 3.01 -11.05 6.75
C PHE A 124 2.36 -10.44 5.51
N SER A 125 1.20 -9.82 5.65
CA SER A 125 0.55 -9.08 4.57
C SER A 125 1.44 -7.96 4.01
N HIS A 126 2.10 -7.22 4.87
CA HIS A 126 3.05 -6.17 4.49
C HIS A 126 4.30 -6.76 3.83
N GLN A 127 4.85 -7.85 4.39
CA GLN A 127 5.98 -8.57 3.82
C GLN A 127 5.66 -9.11 2.42
N ASN A 128 4.48 -9.69 2.22
CA ASN A 128 4.06 -10.22 0.93
C ASN A 128 4.05 -9.11 -0.14
N CYS A 129 3.46 -7.96 0.18
CA CYS A 129 3.38 -6.83 -0.76
C CYS A 129 4.75 -6.20 -1.03
N ALA A 130 5.55 -5.96 0.03
CA ALA A 130 6.87 -5.38 -0.10
C ALA A 130 7.82 -6.25 -0.93
N SER A 131 7.81 -7.57 -0.70
CA SER A 131 8.62 -8.52 -1.46
C SER A 131 8.31 -8.48 -2.97
N GLU A 132 7.03 -8.43 -3.37
CA GLU A 132 6.68 -8.36 -4.79
C GLU A 132 6.99 -6.97 -5.39
N ALA A 133 6.79 -5.88 -4.63
CA ALA A 133 7.15 -4.53 -5.07
C ALA A 133 8.67 -4.42 -5.31
N VAL A 134 9.50 -4.85 -4.35
CA VAL A 134 10.97 -4.80 -4.47
C VAL A 134 11.48 -5.63 -5.64
N LYS A 135 10.91 -6.82 -5.90
CA LYS A 135 11.28 -7.62 -7.09
C LYS A 135 11.06 -6.87 -8.40
N ILE A 136 10.00 -6.05 -8.47
CA ILE A 136 9.72 -5.22 -9.65
C ILE A 136 10.68 -4.04 -9.69
N MET A 137 10.84 -3.29 -8.59
CA MET A 137 11.73 -2.14 -8.48
C MET A 137 13.18 -2.49 -8.85
N LYS A 138 13.70 -3.63 -8.35
CA LYS A 138 15.04 -4.13 -8.73
C LYS A 138 15.17 -4.40 -10.22
N LYS A 139 14.12 -4.90 -10.90
CA LYS A 139 14.12 -5.11 -12.36
C LYS A 139 14.03 -3.82 -13.16
N GLN A 140 13.40 -2.79 -12.62
CA GLN A 140 13.33 -1.45 -13.23
C GLN A 140 14.67 -0.74 -13.20
N ASN A 141 15.59 -1.17 -12.32
CA ASN A 141 16.91 -0.54 -12.09
C ASN A 141 16.79 0.97 -11.76
N ILE A 142 15.74 1.33 -11.06
CA ILE A 142 15.47 2.68 -10.54
C ILE A 142 15.15 2.59 -9.05
N ASN A 143 15.35 3.69 -8.34
CA ASN A 143 14.98 3.77 -6.94
C ASN A 143 13.47 3.65 -6.76
N GLY A 144 13.04 2.89 -5.75
CA GLY A 144 11.65 2.77 -5.34
C GLY A 144 11.43 3.25 -3.91
N CYS A 145 10.17 3.42 -3.52
CA CYS A 145 9.81 3.82 -2.17
C CYS A 145 8.82 2.83 -1.56
N LEU A 146 9.13 2.36 -0.34
CA LEU A 146 8.23 1.55 0.48
C LEU A 146 7.78 2.38 1.70
N LEU A 147 6.49 2.60 1.83
CA LEU A 147 5.90 3.23 3.00
C LEU A 147 5.02 2.21 3.73
N PHE A 148 5.32 1.97 5.01
CA PHE A 148 4.56 1.06 5.86
C PHE A 148 3.71 1.86 6.86
N ASN A 149 2.40 1.60 6.89
CA ASN A 149 1.52 2.15 7.91
C ASN A 149 1.70 1.35 9.21
N ILE A 150 2.57 1.85 10.07
CA ILE A 150 2.87 1.28 11.38
C ILE A 150 1.88 1.85 12.41
N SER A 151 2.08 1.65 13.66
CA SER A 151 1.24 2.19 14.74
C SER A 151 2.11 2.69 15.88
N LYS A 152 1.59 3.64 16.66
CA LYS A 152 2.22 4.02 17.95
C LYS A 152 2.41 2.82 18.87
N GLN A 153 1.58 1.78 18.73
CA GLN A 153 1.68 0.54 19.51
C GLN A 153 3.00 -0.22 19.29
N SER A 154 3.72 0.07 18.21
CA SER A 154 5.05 -0.51 17.94
C SER A 154 6.16 0.07 18.82
N VAL A 155 5.99 1.28 19.34
CA VAL A 155 6.99 2.01 20.16
C VAL A 155 6.50 2.30 21.57
N ASN A 156 5.20 2.55 21.74
CA ASN A 156 4.58 2.83 23.03
C ASN A 156 3.28 2.02 23.16
N PRO A 157 3.38 0.75 23.58
CA PRO A 157 2.24 -0.16 23.66
C PRO A 157 1.25 0.26 24.73
N GLY A 158 -0.04 0.23 24.39
CA GLY A 158 -1.14 0.44 25.33
C GLY A 158 -1.61 -0.87 25.96
N LYS A 159 -2.28 -0.78 27.11
CA LYS A 159 -2.92 -1.92 27.76
C LYS A 159 -3.95 -2.56 26.81
N ASN A 160 -4.00 -3.90 26.78
CA ASN A 160 -4.92 -4.68 25.94
C ASN A 160 -4.78 -4.46 24.42
N PHE A 161 -3.60 -4.10 23.94
CA PHE A 161 -3.27 -4.02 22.52
C PHE A 161 -2.18 -5.00 22.09
N GLY A 162 -1.84 -6.00 22.92
CA GLY A 162 -0.79 -6.97 22.63
C GLY A 162 -0.93 -7.66 21.27
N PRO A 163 -2.09 -8.23 20.93
CA PRO A 163 -2.29 -8.90 19.64
C PRO A 163 -2.03 -8.01 18.42
N TYR A 164 -2.31 -6.72 18.51
CA TYR A 164 -2.05 -5.76 17.45
C TYR A 164 -0.66 -5.14 17.53
N GLY A 165 -0.20 -4.80 18.73
CA GLY A 165 1.07 -4.13 18.95
C GLY A 165 2.29 -4.96 18.54
N LEU A 166 2.28 -6.26 18.86
CA LEU A 166 3.39 -7.16 18.56
C LEU A 166 3.69 -7.28 17.05
N PRO A 167 2.72 -7.60 16.16
CA PRO A 167 3.00 -7.62 14.73
C PRO A 167 3.38 -6.23 14.17
N LYS A 168 2.86 -5.13 14.74
CA LYS A 168 3.29 -3.77 14.34
C LYS A 168 4.71 -3.43 14.79
N SER A 169 5.18 -3.98 15.92
CA SER A 169 6.58 -3.88 16.34
C SER A 169 7.50 -4.68 15.41
N ALA A 170 7.09 -5.90 15.03
CA ALA A 170 7.78 -6.68 14.02
C ALA A 170 7.82 -5.96 12.66
N LEU A 171 6.72 -5.28 12.26
CA LEU A 171 6.66 -4.50 11.04
C LEU A 171 7.63 -3.31 11.06
N LEU A 172 7.84 -2.65 12.21
CA LEU A 172 8.86 -1.61 12.35
C LEU A 172 10.27 -2.17 12.10
N GLY A 173 10.57 -3.37 12.62
CA GLY A 173 11.81 -4.09 12.33
C GLY A 173 11.95 -4.41 10.84
N LEU A 174 10.90 -4.89 10.21
CA LEU A 174 10.88 -5.18 8.77
C LEU A 174 11.16 -3.92 7.93
N CYS A 175 10.55 -2.79 8.29
CA CYS A 175 10.80 -1.52 7.61
C CYS A 175 12.28 -1.11 7.65
N LYS A 176 12.91 -1.24 8.83
CA LYS A 176 14.35 -0.97 9.00
C LYS A 176 15.21 -1.92 8.15
N GLN A 177 14.84 -3.19 8.08
CA GLN A 177 15.59 -4.17 7.29
C GLN A 177 15.49 -3.87 5.78
N TYR A 178 14.31 -3.53 5.26
CA TYR A 178 14.16 -3.13 3.86
C TYR A 178 14.91 -1.83 3.50
N ALA A 179 15.20 -0.98 4.48
CA ALA A 179 15.99 0.21 4.25
C ALA A 179 17.50 -0.06 4.13
N LEU A 180 17.96 -1.26 4.57
CA LEU A 180 19.36 -1.70 4.51
C LEU A 180 19.65 -2.59 3.30
N ASP A 181 18.67 -3.40 2.85
CA ASP A 181 18.78 -4.40 1.78
C ASP A 181 18.57 -3.80 0.38
#